data_8b034e111a5850197c94e678f02a54c7
#
_entry.id   8b034e111a5850197c94e678f02a54c7
#
_cell.length_a   1.000
_cell.length_b   1.000
_cell.length_c   1.000
_cell.angle_alpha   90.00
_cell.angle_beta   90.00
_cell.angle_gamma   90.00
#
_symmetry.space_group_name_H-M   'P 1'
#
loop_
_entity.id
_entity.type
_entity.pdbx_description
1 polymer ?
#
loop_
_entity_poly.entity_id
_entity_poly.type
_entity_poly.pdbx_seq_one_letter_code
_entity_poly.pdbx_strand_id
1 'polypeptide(L)'
;MCKQLGISHAAYYKWLHRTIPEQESENTKLAELIKEYDERFGHILGYRRMTSWINHFNHTSYSRNRVHRIMRKLGIHSIIRKKKKKYPSSRPETTAENKLKREFNATKPNEKWATDVTEFKVPETGRKLYLSVILDLYDRFPVAYVISGRNDNKLVFDTYDKALKDNPDARPIFHSDRGFQYTSRIFQKRLREQGMEQSMSRVGHCIDNGPTEGLWGTIKSEMYCMYKITDEISLRSAIDKYIKFYAEERLQERFHCKTPLEVRSEALSAETPIQYPIAENKRIEAYKAKWCASSSLARQEREFARYDLDLSTKTMANWIINCADRYLKPLYQLMKEELLESRYIHCDESRIQVLGEPDQKGTTQNWMWVYLTDEFSGSPQMVLFDYERTRAGYHPVNFLGDRFHGYLTCDGYQAYHSLGEGIIVSGCLTHARRRFDAALTALKKDFTKEQLKETIAYQAMSRIGILYKIEEMIHNKTPEEKYEERQKQSRPVMDALFEWLHTMEDSVDRSSLIGDAILYTLNQEAYLKRYLEDGHLSIDNNGAERALKNFAVGRRNWLFAKSVRGAGASALVYSITETALLNHLKPYAYLTYILDELRKMGAFPKEKELKKLLPWSEDLPEYCRTKLKK
;
A
#
# COMPACT_ATOMS: atom_id res chain seq x y z
N MET A 1 19.85 36.27 -39.41
CA MET A 1 19.34 35.82 -38.12
C MET A 1 18.13 34.88 -38.25
N CYS A 2 16.98 35.23 -38.85
CA CYS A 2 15.83 34.35 -38.99
C CYS A 2 16.15 33.02 -39.73
N LYS A 3 16.92 33.09 -40.81
CA LYS A 3 17.35 31.90 -41.60
C LYS A 3 18.26 30.95 -40.78
N GLN A 4 19.11 31.47 -39.90
CA GLN A 4 19.99 30.69 -39.01
C GLN A 4 19.22 30.01 -37.85
N LEU A 5 18.10 30.62 -37.42
CA LEU A 5 17.23 30.13 -36.34
C LEU A 5 16.08 29.26 -36.87
N GLY A 6 15.96 29.06 -38.17
CA GLY A 6 14.89 28.27 -38.78
C GLY A 6 13.49 28.91 -38.63
N ILE A 7 13.41 30.23 -38.46
CA ILE A 7 12.16 30.96 -38.21
C ILE A 7 11.80 31.77 -39.48
N SER A 8 10.54 31.75 -39.90
CA SER A 8 10.10 32.58 -41.04
C SER A 8 10.13 34.05 -40.69
N HIS A 9 10.51 34.91 -41.64
CA HIS A 9 10.49 36.40 -41.46
C HIS A 9 9.10 36.88 -41.03
N ALA A 10 8.04 36.39 -41.64
CA ALA A 10 6.67 36.74 -41.31
C ALA A 10 6.30 36.38 -39.85
N ALA A 11 6.73 35.19 -39.37
CA ALA A 11 6.50 34.77 -37.98
C ALA A 11 7.25 35.66 -36.98
N TYR A 12 8.48 36.12 -37.33
CA TYR A 12 9.27 37.03 -36.51
C TYR A 12 8.59 38.41 -36.38
N TYR A 13 8.17 39.01 -37.48
CA TYR A 13 7.51 40.32 -37.44
C TYR A 13 6.11 40.23 -36.78
N LYS A 14 5.35 39.18 -37.01
CA LYS A 14 4.09 38.93 -36.30
C LYS A 14 4.30 38.80 -34.79
N TRP A 15 5.39 38.19 -34.36
CA TRP A 15 5.76 38.12 -32.94
C TRP A 15 6.21 39.46 -32.40
N LEU A 16 6.99 40.24 -33.16
CA LEU A 16 7.52 41.53 -32.74
C LEU A 16 6.42 42.59 -32.52
N HIS A 17 5.36 42.57 -33.36
CA HIS A 17 4.27 43.53 -33.31
C HIS A 17 2.99 42.97 -32.62
N ARG A 18 3.07 41.79 -31.99
CA ARG A 18 1.92 41.26 -31.25
C ARG A 18 1.63 42.05 -30.00
N THR A 19 0.36 42.21 -29.66
CA THR A 19 -0.06 42.57 -28.31
C THR A 19 0.21 41.39 -27.37
N ILE A 20 0.90 41.63 -26.23
CA ILE A 20 1.21 40.60 -25.25
C ILE A 20 -0.12 40.14 -24.62
N PRO A 21 -0.50 38.84 -24.75
CA PRO A 21 -1.72 38.36 -24.11
C PRO A 21 -1.66 38.52 -22.59
N GLU A 22 -2.78 38.81 -21.95
CA GLU A 22 -2.89 38.98 -20.51
C GLU A 22 -2.29 37.79 -19.73
N GLN A 23 -2.57 36.56 -20.21
CA GLN A 23 -2.01 35.34 -19.63
C GLN A 23 -0.47 35.28 -19.68
N GLU A 24 0.15 35.86 -20.69
CA GLU A 24 1.62 35.91 -20.81
C GLU A 24 2.20 36.94 -19.84
N SER A 25 1.56 38.11 -19.71
CA SER A 25 1.89 39.13 -18.71
C SER A 25 1.80 38.58 -17.28
N GLU A 26 0.70 37.92 -16.97
CA GLU A 26 0.54 37.25 -15.67
C GLU A 26 1.56 36.12 -15.41
N ASN A 27 1.94 35.35 -16.45
CA ASN A 27 2.98 34.35 -16.28
C ASN A 27 4.34 34.96 -16.02
N THR A 28 4.62 36.14 -16.58
CA THR A 28 5.86 36.91 -16.31
C THR A 28 5.89 37.37 -14.85
N LYS A 29 4.80 37.97 -14.35
CA LYS A 29 4.67 38.37 -12.94
C LYS A 29 4.85 37.17 -12.01
N LEU A 30 4.20 36.07 -12.32
CA LEU A 30 4.33 34.83 -11.55
C LEU A 30 5.77 34.28 -11.58
N ALA A 31 6.47 34.39 -12.70
CA ALA A 31 7.87 33.98 -12.82
C ALA A 31 8.81 34.82 -11.94
N GLU A 32 8.54 36.10 -11.83
CA GLU A 32 9.29 37.03 -10.95
C GLU A 32 9.07 36.67 -9.47
N LEU A 33 7.83 36.47 -9.05
CA LEU A 33 7.49 36.02 -7.69
C LEU A 33 8.14 34.65 -7.35
N ILE A 34 8.15 33.72 -8.30
CA ILE A 34 8.80 32.41 -8.09
C ILE A 34 10.31 32.57 -7.86
N LYS A 35 10.99 33.44 -8.61
CA LYS A 35 12.42 33.72 -8.44
C LYS A 35 12.70 34.36 -7.10
N GLU A 36 11.95 35.41 -6.75
CA GLU A 36 12.07 36.13 -5.47
C GLU A 36 11.96 35.20 -4.27
N TYR A 37 10.91 34.39 -4.23
CA TYR A 37 10.72 33.44 -3.12
C TYR A 37 11.72 32.28 -3.14
N ASP A 38 12.18 31.84 -4.29
CA ASP A 38 13.21 30.81 -4.40
C ASP A 38 14.53 31.27 -3.82
N GLU A 39 14.96 32.49 -4.14
CA GLU A 39 16.16 33.12 -3.59
C GLU A 39 16.00 33.41 -2.09
N ARG A 40 14.89 34.03 -1.69
CA ARG A 40 14.59 34.36 -0.28
C ARG A 40 14.69 33.15 0.65
N PHE A 41 14.24 31.97 0.19
CA PHE A 41 14.21 30.76 1.00
C PHE A 41 15.31 29.75 0.64
N GLY A 42 16.38 30.19 0.00
CA GLY A 42 17.55 29.32 -0.28
C GLY A 42 17.20 28.03 -1.01
N HIS A 43 16.32 28.10 -2.00
CA HIS A 43 15.94 26.97 -2.88
C HIS A 43 15.26 25.79 -2.17
N ILE A 44 14.63 26.00 -1.01
CA ILE A 44 13.96 24.92 -0.27
C ILE A 44 12.52 24.66 -0.70
N LEU A 45 11.88 25.58 -1.46
CA LEU A 45 10.48 25.49 -1.83
C LEU A 45 10.27 24.59 -3.07
N GLY A 46 9.65 23.42 -2.90
CA GLY A 46 9.10 22.67 -4.03
C GLY A 46 7.81 23.30 -4.54
N TYR A 47 7.39 22.98 -5.79
CA TYR A 47 6.26 23.62 -6.47
C TYR A 47 4.96 23.70 -5.64
N ARG A 48 4.66 22.71 -4.81
CA ARG A 48 3.45 22.74 -3.94
C ARG A 48 3.53 23.82 -2.89
N ARG A 49 4.65 23.90 -2.18
CA ARG A 49 4.88 24.96 -1.19
C ARG A 49 5.00 26.31 -1.84
N MET A 50 5.72 26.44 -2.95
CA MET A 50 5.81 27.65 -3.75
C MET A 50 4.41 28.19 -4.13
N THR A 51 3.51 27.32 -4.59
CA THR A 51 2.12 27.70 -4.90
C THR A 51 1.39 28.20 -3.67
N SER A 52 1.51 27.50 -2.53
CA SER A 52 0.86 27.92 -1.28
C SER A 52 1.37 29.28 -0.80
N TRP A 53 2.68 29.50 -0.86
CA TRP A 53 3.29 30.78 -0.48
C TRP A 53 2.82 31.94 -1.34
N ILE A 54 2.92 31.81 -2.66
CA ILE A 54 2.50 32.86 -3.60
C ILE A 54 1.03 33.20 -3.39
N ASN A 55 0.17 32.19 -3.30
CA ASN A 55 -1.26 32.42 -3.13
C ASN A 55 -1.61 33.04 -1.78
N HIS A 56 -0.96 32.62 -0.70
CA HIS A 56 -1.23 33.14 0.65
C HIS A 56 -0.78 34.61 0.81
N PHE A 57 0.48 34.89 0.51
CA PHE A 57 1.06 36.21 0.77
C PHE A 57 0.75 37.27 -0.30
N ASN A 58 0.37 36.87 -1.51
CA ASN A 58 -0.03 37.78 -2.58
C ASN A 58 -1.53 37.78 -2.86
N HIS A 59 -2.34 37.07 -2.04
CA HIS A 59 -3.78 36.99 -2.20
C HIS A 59 -4.21 36.53 -3.62
N THR A 60 -3.46 35.59 -4.20
CA THR A 60 -3.72 35.02 -5.54
C THR A 60 -4.26 33.61 -5.49
N SER A 61 -4.73 33.09 -6.63
CA SER A 61 -5.31 31.74 -6.75
C SER A 61 -4.66 30.92 -7.87
N TYR A 62 -3.34 31.01 -8.05
CA TYR A 62 -2.64 30.24 -9.07
C TYR A 62 -2.74 28.74 -8.83
N SER A 63 -2.98 27.96 -9.90
CA SER A 63 -3.04 26.51 -9.82
C SER A 63 -1.65 25.90 -9.66
N ARG A 64 -1.55 24.75 -8.93
CA ARG A 64 -0.30 24.01 -8.73
C ARG A 64 0.38 23.62 -10.05
N ASN A 65 -0.41 23.28 -11.07
CA ASN A 65 0.11 22.92 -12.39
C ASN A 65 0.73 24.12 -13.13
N ARG A 66 0.14 25.31 -12.98
CA ARG A 66 0.67 26.55 -13.58
C ARG A 66 2.03 26.92 -12.96
N VAL A 67 2.13 26.91 -11.63
CA VAL A 67 3.39 27.18 -10.90
C VAL A 67 4.45 26.12 -11.26
N HIS A 68 4.12 24.85 -11.23
CA HIS A 68 5.06 23.77 -11.58
C HIS A 68 5.63 23.92 -13.01
N ARG A 69 4.78 24.28 -13.97
CA ARG A 69 5.19 24.49 -15.37
C ARG A 69 6.18 25.66 -15.48
N ILE A 70 5.93 26.76 -14.77
CA ILE A 70 6.83 27.93 -14.79
C ILE A 70 8.14 27.62 -14.06
N MET A 71 8.12 27.02 -12.87
CA MET A 71 9.32 26.57 -12.16
C MET A 71 10.20 25.66 -13.03
N ARG A 72 9.57 24.71 -13.76
CA ARG A 72 10.28 23.83 -14.70
C ARG A 72 10.95 24.59 -15.85
N LYS A 73 10.29 25.63 -16.40
CA LYS A 73 10.86 26.50 -17.44
C LYS A 73 12.04 27.34 -16.94
N LEU A 74 11.98 27.77 -15.66
CA LEU A 74 13.04 28.52 -14.99
C LEU A 74 14.19 27.63 -14.48
N GLY A 75 14.08 26.30 -14.57
CA GLY A 75 15.07 25.38 -14.00
C GLY A 75 15.07 25.32 -12.47
N ILE A 76 14.04 25.89 -11.82
CA ILE A 76 13.94 25.98 -10.35
C ILE A 76 13.35 24.69 -9.79
N HIS A 77 14.08 24.06 -8.84
CA HIS A 77 13.64 22.87 -8.11
C HIS A 77 14.21 22.84 -6.70
N SER A 78 13.47 22.27 -5.75
CA SER A 78 13.92 22.17 -4.36
C SER A 78 15.15 21.30 -4.20
N ILE A 79 16.14 21.79 -3.47
CA ILE A 79 17.41 21.10 -3.18
C ILE A 79 17.33 20.13 -2.00
N ILE A 80 16.17 20.05 -1.32
CA ILE A 80 16.00 19.20 -0.14
C ILE A 80 15.83 17.74 -0.55
N ARG A 81 16.89 16.94 -0.57
CA ARG A 81 16.88 15.48 -0.26
C ARG A 81 18.21 14.79 -0.47
N LYS A 82 18.84 14.30 0.62
CA LYS A 82 19.80 13.16 0.59
C LYS A 82 19.58 12.28 1.82
N LYS A 83 19.55 10.94 1.65
CA LYS A 83 19.36 9.94 2.72
C LYS A 83 20.60 9.83 3.63
N LYS A 84 20.44 9.66 4.97
CA LYS A 84 21.52 9.43 5.96
C LYS A 84 21.38 8.10 6.73
N LYS A 85 22.52 7.59 7.28
CA LYS A 85 22.71 6.30 8.00
C LYS A 85 22.41 6.41 9.50
N LYS A 86 22.15 5.25 10.19
CA LYS A 86 21.68 5.10 11.59
C LYS A 86 22.82 4.83 12.59
N TYR A 87 22.63 5.16 13.89
CA TYR A 87 23.54 4.91 15.02
C TYR A 87 22.83 4.33 16.25
N PRO A 88 23.52 3.65 17.23
CA PRO A 88 22.93 2.91 18.35
C PRO A 88 22.70 3.73 19.64
N SER A 89 21.87 3.22 20.57
CA SER A 89 21.28 3.91 21.74
C SER A 89 21.69 3.33 23.10
N SER A 90 21.56 4.12 24.20
CA SER A 90 21.84 3.81 25.61
C SER A 90 20.59 3.51 26.46
N ARG A 91 20.72 2.92 27.65
CA ARG A 91 19.64 2.44 28.55
C ARG A 91 19.12 3.51 29.53
N PRO A 92 17.81 3.58 29.86
CA PRO A 92 17.19 4.57 30.76
C PRO A 92 17.01 4.08 32.21
N GLU A 93 16.90 5.04 33.18
CA GLU A 93 16.83 4.74 34.63
C GLU A 93 15.41 4.51 35.18
N THR A 94 14.43 5.26 34.76
CA THR A 94 13.00 5.08 35.13
C THR A 94 12.08 5.41 33.99
N THR A 95 10.95 4.69 33.83
CA THR A 95 10.06 4.84 32.67
C THR A 95 8.63 5.13 33.08
N ALA A 96 7.96 6.01 32.31
CA ALA A 96 6.52 6.21 32.37
C ALA A 96 5.82 5.47 31.21
N GLU A 97 4.52 5.18 31.39
CA GLU A 97 3.69 4.53 30.37
C GLU A 97 3.51 5.44 29.14
N ASN A 98 3.38 4.86 27.94
CA ASN A 98 3.02 5.60 26.73
C ASN A 98 1.52 5.89 26.72
N LYS A 99 1.09 6.94 27.42
CA LYS A 99 -0.31 7.38 27.46
C LYS A 99 -0.79 7.99 26.15
N LEU A 100 0.13 8.61 25.39
CA LEU A 100 -0.19 9.24 24.12
C LEU A 100 -0.59 8.23 23.02
N LYS A 101 -0.05 6.98 23.08
CA LYS A 101 -0.37 5.86 22.17
C LYS A 101 -0.36 6.22 20.67
N ARG A 102 0.47 7.20 20.26
CA ARG A 102 0.53 7.79 18.91
C ARG A 102 -0.68 8.63 18.51
N GLU A 103 -1.53 8.96 19.45
CA GLU A 103 -2.65 9.86 19.22
C GLU A 103 -2.20 11.33 19.27
N PHE A 104 -1.55 11.75 18.17
CA PHE A 104 -0.95 13.08 18.03
C PHE A 104 -1.95 14.18 17.66
N ASN A 105 -3.24 13.90 17.66
CA ASN A 105 -4.29 14.90 17.54
C ASN A 105 -4.58 15.50 18.91
N ALA A 106 -4.69 16.80 18.98
CA ALA A 106 -5.18 17.55 20.13
C ALA A 106 -6.37 18.40 19.68
N THR A 107 -7.29 18.69 20.60
CA THR A 107 -8.52 19.41 20.29
C THR A 107 -8.39 20.92 20.50
N LYS A 108 -7.40 21.34 21.31
CA LYS A 108 -7.11 22.74 21.62
C LYS A 108 -5.63 22.94 21.93
N PRO A 109 -5.11 24.18 21.87
CA PRO A 109 -3.77 24.49 22.34
C PRO A 109 -3.54 24.10 23.80
N ASN A 110 -2.32 23.73 24.14
CA ASN A 110 -1.90 23.33 25.49
C ASN A 110 -2.57 22.08 26.08
N GLU A 111 -3.14 21.22 25.23
CA GLU A 111 -3.70 19.92 25.63
C GLU A 111 -2.63 18.82 25.66
N LYS A 112 -1.75 18.80 24.66
CA LYS A 112 -0.69 17.80 24.52
C LYS A 112 0.60 18.47 24.04
N TRP A 113 1.67 18.34 24.82
CA TRP A 113 3.01 18.81 24.46
C TRP A 113 3.94 17.64 24.19
N ALA A 114 4.72 17.71 23.13
CA ALA A 114 5.79 16.78 22.82
C ALA A 114 7.14 17.49 22.91
N THR A 115 8.14 16.83 23.50
CA THR A 115 9.47 17.39 23.66
C THR A 115 10.55 16.40 23.23
N ASP A 116 11.68 16.96 22.82
CA ASP A 116 12.87 16.18 22.47
C ASP A 116 14.09 17.12 22.42
N VAL A 117 15.28 16.55 22.46
CA VAL A 117 16.55 17.24 22.30
C VAL A 117 17.25 16.77 21.03
N THR A 118 17.71 17.72 20.22
CA THR A 118 18.47 17.40 19.03
C THR A 118 19.83 18.08 18.99
N GLU A 119 20.78 17.46 18.29
CA GLU A 119 22.14 17.94 18.09
C GLU A 119 22.27 18.64 16.74
N PHE A 120 22.93 19.80 16.74
CA PHE A 120 23.41 20.51 15.56
C PHE A 120 24.94 20.57 15.57
N LYS A 121 25.56 20.57 14.40
CA LYS A 121 27.02 20.66 14.23
C LYS A 121 27.37 21.87 13.41
N VAL A 122 28.38 22.62 13.86
CA VAL A 122 29.03 23.64 13.02
C VAL A 122 29.79 22.91 11.92
N PRO A 123 29.53 23.18 10.63
CA PRO A 123 30.11 22.43 9.51
C PRO A 123 31.65 22.41 9.52
N GLU A 124 32.29 23.53 9.81
CA GLU A 124 33.74 23.71 9.71
C GLU A 124 34.50 23.21 10.96
N THR A 125 33.95 23.46 12.16
CA THR A 125 34.64 23.14 13.42
C THR A 125 34.20 21.83 14.06
N GLY A 126 33.07 21.26 13.62
CA GLY A 126 32.48 20.07 14.24
C GLY A 126 31.93 20.30 15.66
N ARG A 127 32.00 21.54 16.20
CA ARG A 127 31.42 21.89 17.50
C ARG A 127 29.93 21.63 17.50
N LYS A 128 29.39 21.23 18.64
CA LYS A 128 28.01 20.81 18.82
C LYS A 128 27.23 21.85 19.61
N LEU A 129 26.02 22.14 19.15
CA LEU A 129 24.97 22.79 19.92
C LEU A 129 23.78 21.82 20.08
N TYR A 130 23.13 21.92 21.20
CA TYR A 130 21.93 21.14 21.51
C TYR A 130 20.73 22.08 21.60
N LEU A 131 19.65 21.68 20.97
CA LEU A 131 18.38 22.38 20.99
C LEU A 131 17.34 21.49 21.65
N SER A 132 16.74 21.98 22.74
CA SER A 132 15.55 21.41 23.36
C SER A 132 14.33 22.23 22.93
N VAL A 133 13.26 21.58 22.50
CA VAL A 133 12.00 22.24 22.10
C VAL A 133 10.82 21.53 22.76
N ILE A 134 9.85 22.31 23.21
CA ILE A 134 8.51 21.83 23.54
C ILE A 134 7.58 22.26 22.42
N LEU A 135 6.96 21.27 21.76
CA LEU A 135 6.07 21.44 20.62
C LEU A 135 4.63 21.14 21.03
N ASP A 136 3.72 22.07 20.82
CA ASP A 136 2.29 21.80 20.96
C ASP A 136 1.77 20.89 19.84
N LEU A 137 1.01 19.87 20.18
CA LEU A 137 0.52 18.91 19.20
C LEU A 137 -0.75 19.35 18.46
N TYR A 138 -1.42 20.39 18.92
CA TYR A 138 -2.58 20.96 18.24
C TYR A 138 -2.15 21.78 17.01
N ASP A 139 -1.35 22.82 17.24
CA ASP A 139 -0.97 23.81 16.23
C ASP A 139 0.47 23.67 15.69
N ARG A 140 1.25 22.72 16.25
CA ARG A 140 2.69 22.55 15.94
C ARG A 140 3.53 23.77 16.28
N PHE A 141 3.05 24.62 17.16
CA PHE A 141 3.78 25.79 17.63
C PHE A 141 4.88 25.38 18.62
N PRO A 142 6.11 25.88 18.47
CA PRO A 142 7.18 25.67 19.44
C PRO A 142 6.92 26.56 20.68
N VAL A 143 6.27 25.98 21.70
CA VAL A 143 5.86 26.67 22.93
C VAL A 143 7.06 27.28 23.65
N ALA A 144 8.16 26.53 23.72
CA ALA A 144 9.42 27.03 24.23
C ALA A 144 10.59 26.26 23.60
N TYR A 145 11.75 26.90 23.55
CA TYR A 145 13.00 26.27 23.16
C TYR A 145 14.19 26.94 23.86
N VAL A 146 15.26 26.15 24.08
CA VAL A 146 16.54 26.60 24.61
C VAL A 146 17.68 25.96 23.83
N ILE A 147 18.72 26.77 23.55
CA ILE A 147 19.95 26.34 22.86
C ILE A 147 21.11 26.33 23.87
N SER A 148 21.82 25.21 23.98
CA SER A 148 22.96 25.05 24.88
C SER A 148 24.14 24.36 24.19
N GLY A 149 25.35 24.62 24.67
CA GLY A 149 26.55 23.86 24.30
C GLY A 149 26.64 22.50 24.99
N ARG A 150 25.74 22.18 25.93
CA ARG A 150 25.72 20.93 26.69
C ARG A 150 24.36 20.26 26.60
N ASN A 151 24.38 18.93 26.51
CA ASN A 151 23.18 18.09 26.58
C ASN A 151 23.03 17.56 28.00
N ASP A 152 22.46 18.35 28.87
CA ASP A 152 22.31 18.06 30.30
C ASP A 152 20.85 18.29 30.77
N ASN A 153 20.58 17.96 32.04
CA ASN A 153 19.27 18.15 32.65
C ASN A 153 18.84 19.62 32.65
N LYS A 154 19.82 20.54 32.81
CA LYS A 154 19.57 21.98 32.85
C LYS A 154 18.92 22.47 31.56
N LEU A 155 19.39 22.01 30.39
CA LEU A 155 18.83 22.36 29.09
C LEU A 155 17.32 22.08 29.03
N VAL A 156 16.89 20.90 29.47
CA VAL A 156 15.46 20.50 29.44
C VAL A 156 14.66 21.24 30.52
N PHE A 157 15.24 21.45 31.69
CA PHE A 157 14.59 22.19 32.79
C PHE A 157 14.36 23.64 32.41
N ASP A 158 15.37 24.32 31.88
CA ASP A 158 15.26 25.71 31.41
C ASP A 158 14.19 25.84 30.29
N THR A 159 14.10 24.83 29.40
CA THR A 159 13.05 24.80 28.36
C THR A 159 11.66 24.65 28.96
N TYR A 160 11.51 23.79 29.95
CA TYR A 160 10.26 23.57 30.66
C TYR A 160 9.83 24.82 31.46
N ASP A 161 10.76 25.41 32.22
CA ASP A 161 10.50 26.61 33.02
C ASP A 161 10.09 27.79 32.12
N LYS A 162 10.71 27.93 30.94
CA LYS A 162 10.33 28.92 29.93
C LYS A 162 8.91 28.67 29.40
N ALA A 163 8.55 27.42 29.10
CA ALA A 163 7.21 27.07 28.63
C ALA A 163 6.13 27.43 29.65
N LEU A 164 6.38 27.16 30.93
CA LEU A 164 5.46 27.49 32.04
C LEU A 164 5.34 29.00 32.25
N LYS A 165 6.43 29.74 32.13
CA LYS A 165 6.40 31.21 32.24
C LYS A 165 5.48 31.84 31.22
N ASP A 166 5.50 31.32 29.97
CA ASP A 166 4.71 31.83 28.87
C ASP A 166 3.28 31.25 28.85
N ASN A 167 3.04 30.11 29.55
CA ASN A 167 1.75 29.42 29.65
C ASN A 167 1.50 28.90 31.09
N PRO A 168 1.26 29.78 32.09
CA PRO A 168 1.21 29.40 33.52
C PRO A 168 0.06 28.44 33.87
N ASP A 169 -1.04 28.51 33.14
CA ASP A 169 -2.23 27.69 33.36
C ASP A 169 -2.27 26.40 32.55
N ALA A 170 -1.24 26.14 31.71
CA ALA A 170 -1.21 24.94 30.88
C ALA A 170 -0.98 23.67 31.71
N ARG A 171 -1.79 22.66 31.46
CA ARG A 171 -1.70 21.33 32.08
C ARG A 171 -1.78 20.21 31.02
N PRO A 172 -0.82 20.21 30.05
CA PRO A 172 -0.83 19.24 28.98
C PRO A 172 -0.43 17.83 29.44
N ILE A 173 -0.79 16.81 28.63
CA ILE A 173 -0.06 15.55 28.62
C ILE A 173 1.34 15.84 28.06
N PHE A 174 2.37 15.64 28.87
CA PHE A 174 3.75 15.93 28.53
C PHE A 174 4.45 14.69 27.98
N HIS A 175 4.66 14.62 26.68
CA HIS A 175 5.25 13.46 26.00
C HIS A 175 6.72 13.68 25.65
N SER A 176 7.56 12.70 25.96
CA SER A 176 8.98 12.70 25.63
C SER A 176 9.48 11.34 25.14
N ASP A 177 10.70 11.30 24.64
CA ASP A 177 11.46 10.07 24.54
C ASP A 177 11.92 9.59 25.95
N ARG A 178 12.73 8.54 25.99
CA ARG A 178 13.33 8.03 27.23
C ARG A 178 14.75 8.58 27.46
N GLY A 179 15.01 9.79 27.04
CA GLY A 179 16.26 10.48 27.34
C GLY A 179 16.48 10.61 28.86
N PHE A 180 17.76 10.56 29.30
CA PHE A 180 18.10 10.61 30.73
C PHE A 180 17.58 11.85 31.44
N GLN A 181 17.41 12.96 30.72
CA GLN A 181 16.83 14.22 31.24
C GLN A 181 15.37 14.03 31.67
N TYR A 182 14.57 13.34 30.86
CA TYR A 182 13.14 13.13 31.06
C TYR A 182 12.84 11.99 32.05
N THR A 183 13.77 11.04 32.20
CA THR A 183 13.68 9.94 33.17
C THR A 183 14.17 10.33 34.57
N SER A 184 14.69 11.54 34.73
CA SER A 184 15.19 12.02 36.03
C SER A 184 14.02 12.20 37.01
N ARG A 185 14.25 11.76 38.28
CA ARG A 185 13.26 11.89 39.37
C ARG A 185 12.87 13.35 39.65
N ILE A 186 13.79 14.27 39.44
CA ILE A 186 13.56 15.71 39.63
C ILE A 186 12.58 16.24 38.60
N PHE A 187 12.76 15.86 37.32
CA PHE A 187 11.86 16.28 36.26
C PHE A 187 10.46 15.70 36.45
N GLN A 188 10.34 14.44 36.80
CA GLN A 188 9.05 13.82 37.10
C GLN A 188 8.33 14.47 38.30
N LYS A 189 9.10 14.88 39.34
CA LYS A 189 8.55 15.63 40.47
C LYS A 189 7.98 16.97 40.02
N ARG A 190 8.72 17.74 39.21
CA ARG A 190 8.26 19.05 38.63
C ARG A 190 6.98 18.92 37.83
N LEU A 191 6.84 17.89 36.98
CA LEU A 191 5.61 17.65 36.22
C LEU A 191 4.43 17.38 37.14
N ARG A 192 4.59 16.55 38.19
CA ARG A 192 3.53 16.22 39.14
C ARG A 192 3.11 17.44 39.97
N GLU A 193 4.05 18.27 40.41
CA GLU A 193 3.77 19.50 41.16
C GLU A 193 2.94 20.49 40.34
N GLN A 194 3.08 20.49 39.01
CA GLN A 194 2.28 21.28 38.09
C GLN A 194 0.98 20.58 37.62
N GLY A 195 0.68 19.39 38.15
CA GLY A 195 -0.52 18.62 37.75
C GLY A 195 -0.48 18.09 36.31
N MET A 196 0.70 17.95 35.71
CA MET A 196 0.88 17.42 34.37
C MET A 196 1.06 15.90 34.36
N GLU A 197 0.46 15.24 33.39
CA GLU A 197 0.68 13.83 33.15
C GLU A 197 1.87 13.58 32.25
N GLN A 198 2.80 12.71 32.69
CA GLN A 198 3.93 12.29 31.86
C GLN A 198 3.55 11.10 30.98
N SER A 199 3.93 11.17 29.71
CA SER A 199 3.87 10.08 28.74
C SER A 199 5.24 9.88 28.10
N MET A 200 5.69 8.63 27.92
CA MET A 200 6.99 8.33 27.32
C MET A 200 6.90 7.39 26.15
N SER A 201 7.71 7.64 25.12
CA SER A 201 7.88 6.72 23.97
C SER A 201 8.36 5.34 24.44
N ARG A 202 7.96 4.28 23.73
CA ARG A 202 8.45 2.92 23.97
C ARG A 202 9.91 2.76 23.54
N VAL A 203 10.60 1.80 24.13
CA VAL A 203 12.02 1.54 23.81
C VAL A 203 12.21 1.20 22.33
N GLY A 204 13.08 1.93 21.64
CA GLY A 204 13.40 1.68 20.23
C GLY A 204 12.30 2.07 19.24
N HIS A 205 11.23 2.72 19.69
CA HIS A 205 10.12 3.21 18.84
C HIS A 205 10.17 4.73 18.66
N CYS A 206 11.11 5.20 17.86
CA CYS A 206 11.24 6.63 17.52
C CYS A 206 9.93 7.23 16.94
N ILE A 207 9.13 6.43 16.25
CA ILE A 207 7.84 6.86 15.70
C ILE A 207 6.82 7.28 16.79
N ASP A 208 7.03 6.90 18.05
CA ASP A 208 6.17 7.31 19.16
C ASP A 208 6.36 8.80 19.52
N ASN A 209 7.46 9.45 19.05
CA ASN A 209 7.69 10.90 19.12
C ASN A 209 7.75 11.54 17.72
N GLY A 210 6.98 11.02 16.78
CA GLY A 210 6.98 11.41 15.36
C GLY A 210 6.86 12.91 15.07
N PRO A 211 6.04 13.70 15.80
CA PRO A 211 5.93 15.14 15.57
C PRO A 211 7.24 15.92 15.80
N THR A 212 7.98 15.63 16.86
CA THR A 212 9.27 16.28 17.16
C THR A 212 10.37 15.80 16.20
N GLU A 213 10.40 14.50 15.87
CA GLU A 213 11.30 13.99 14.84
C GLU A 213 11.04 14.63 13.47
N GLY A 214 9.76 14.84 13.12
CA GLY A 214 9.37 15.57 11.92
C GLY A 214 9.86 17.02 11.93
N LEU A 215 9.79 17.70 13.06
CA LEU A 215 10.34 19.04 13.25
C LEU A 215 11.86 19.03 13.05
N TRP A 216 12.60 18.10 13.67
CA TRP A 216 14.05 17.98 13.49
C TRP A 216 14.46 17.73 12.04
N GLY A 217 13.72 16.85 11.35
CA GLY A 217 13.94 16.59 9.93
C GLY A 217 13.77 17.85 9.10
N THR A 218 12.76 18.66 9.41
CA THR A 218 12.47 19.91 8.73
C THR A 218 13.53 20.98 9.01
N ILE A 219 13.85 21.26 10.29
CA ILE A 219 14.86 22.25 10.67
C ILE A 219 16.21 21.90 10.05
N LYS A 220 16.69 20.66 10.23
CA LYS A 220 18.00 20.24 9.72
C LYS A 220 18.11 20.24 8.20
N SER A 221 17.02 20.04 7.48
CA SER A 221 17.05 20.06 6.02
C SER A 221 16.92 21.44 5.42
N GLU A 222 16.22 22.34 6.08
CA GLU A 222 15.91 23.68 5.55
C GLU A 222 16.90 24.75 6.06
N MET A 223 17.18 24.78 7.36
CA MET A 223 18.03 25.81 7.99
C MET A 223 19.45 25.87 7.39
N TYR A 224 20.11 24.72 7.20
CA TYR A 224 21.44 24.69 6.60
C TYR A 224 21.47 25.11 5.11
N CYS A 225 20.32 25.11 4.45
CA CYS A 225 20.20 25.62 3.09
C CYS A 225 19.92 27.14 3.10
N MET A 226 19.17 27.62 4.10
CA MET A 226 18.75 29.03 4.17
C MET A 226 19.83 29.94 4.71
N TYR A 227 20.71 29.45 5.61
CA TYR A 227 21.68 30.29 6.32
C TYR A 227 23.10 29.77 6.13
N LYS A 228 24.05 30.71 5.94
CA LYS A 228 25.48 30.41 5.94
C LYS A 228 25.96 30.27 7.39
N ILE A 229 26.47 29.13 7.75
CA ILE A 229 26.90 28.78 9.12
C ILE A 229 28.38 28.47 9.10
N THR A 230 29.17 29.32 9.75
CA THR A 230 30.65 29.21 9.82
C THR A 230 31.14 28.94 11.23
N ASP A 231 30.44 29.40 12.24
CA ASP A 231 30.84 29.32 13.66
C ASP A 231 29.65 29.01 14.58
N GLU A 232 29.89 28.94 15.89
CA GLU A 232 28.86 28.67 16.89
C GLU A 232 27.84 29.84 17.00
N ILE A 233 28.27 31.08 16.82
CA ILE A 233 27.40 32.25 16.95
C ILE A 233 26.42 32.27 15.77
N SER A 234 26.93 32.08 14.55
CA SER A 234 26.10 31.98 13.35
C SER A 234 25.13 30.79 13.38
N LEU A 235 25.54 29.64 13.93
CA LEU A 235 24.67 28.50 14.13
C LEU A 235 23.54 28.80 15.12
N ARG A 236 23.85 29.44 16.25
CA ARG A 236 22.85 29.86 17.25
C ARG A 236 21.84 30.83 16.62
N SER A 237 22.35 31.87 15.96
CA SER A 237 21.50 32.83 15.24
C SER A 237 20.64 32.19 14.15
N ALA A 238 21.18 31.19 13.42
CA ALA A 238 20.44 30.46 12.39
C ALA A 238 19.30 29.63 13.00
N ILE A 239 19.53 28.98 14.13
CA ILE A 239 18.49 28.23 14.86
C ILE A 239 17.37 29.18 15.31
N ASP A 240 17.73 30.31 15.96
CA ASP A 240 16.73 31.27 16.42
C ASP A 240 15.89 31.85 15.26
N LYS A 241 16.54 32.27 14.18
CA LYS A 241 15.86 32.77 12.98
C LYS A 241 14.97 31.72 12.34
N TYR A 242 15.44 30.46 12.30
CA TYR A 242 14.66 29.38 11.70
C TYR A 242 13.43 29.01 12.53
N ILE A 243 13.53 28.97 13.87
CA ILE A 243 12.38 28.67 14.72
C ILE A 243 11.32 29.77 14.59
N LYS A 244 11.76 31.03 14.51
CA LYS A 244 10.86 32.17 14.24
C LYS A 244 10.18 32.03 12.88
N PHE A 245 10.94 31.75 11.82
CA PHE A 245 10.40 31.48 10.49
C PHE A 245 9.41 30.30 10.50
N TYR A 246 9.73 29.20 11.21
CA TYR A 246 8.86 28.03 11.33
C TYR A 246 7.51 28.37 11.98
N ALA A 247 7.53 29.20 13.03
CA ALA A 247 6.34 29.57 13.78
C ALA A 247 5.49 30.62 13.06
N GLU A 248 6.11 31.64 12.46
CA GLU A 248 5.44 32.85 11.99
C GLU A 248 5.23 32.89 10.47
N GLU A 249 6.11 32.24 9.69
CA GLU A 249 6.08 32.37 8.24
C GLU A 249 5.87 31.01 7.51
N ARG A 250 6.26 29.89 8.10
CA ARG A 250 6.24 28.59 7.42
C ARG A 250 4.84 27.99 7.35
N LEU A 251 4.20 28.11 6.19
CA LEU A 251 2.89 27.56 5.92
C LEU A 251 2.87 26.02 5.97
N GLN A 252 1.84 25.46 6.57
CA GLN A 252 1.61 24.03 6.66
C GLN A 252 0.32 23.61 5.94
N GLU A 253 0.42 22.70 4.96
CA GLU A 253 -0.73 22.21 4.20
C GLU A 253 -1.81 21.60 5.10
N ARG A 254 -1.41 20.97 6.20
CA ARG A 254 -2.30 20.43 7.23
C ARG A 254 -3.24 21.48 7.82
N PHE A 255 -2.78 22.71 7.96
CA PHE A 255 -3.52 23.83 8.53
C PHE A 255 -4.15 24.72 7.45
N HIS A 256 -4.51 24.13 6.31
CA HIS A 256 -5.04 24.90 5.17
C HIS A 256 -4.13 26.06 4.74
N CYS A 257 -2.82 25.79 4.73
CA CYS A 257 -1.79 26.77 4.39
C CYS A 257 -1.70 27.95 5.36
N LYS A 258 -1.96 27.74 6.65
CA LYS A 258 -1.68 28.67 7.73
C LYS A 258 -0.35 28.34 8.43
N THR A 259 0.20 29.33 9.13
CA THR A 259 1.36 29.14 10.01
C THR A 259 0.94 28.58 11.37
N PRO A 260 1.86 27.98 12.15
CA PRO A 260 1.60 27.58 13.53
C PRO A 260 1.06 28.72 14.42
N LEU A 261 1.60 29.95 14.25
CA LEU A 261 1.18 31.11 15.02
C LEU A 261 -0.23 31.57 14.66
N GLU A 262 -0.58 31.60 13.37
CA GLU A 262 -1.95 31.94 12.93
C GLU A 262 -2.97 30.97 13.52
N VAL A 263 -2.69 29.65 13.43
CA VAL A 263 -3.57 28.61 14.00
C VAL A 263 -3.73 28.76 15.51
N ARG A 264 -2.61 29.03 16.22
CA ARG A 264 -2.62 29.24 17.67
C ARG A 264 -3.45 30.46 18.07
N SER A 265 -3.23 31.58 17.40
CA SER A 265 -3.91 32.84 17.69
C SER A 265 -5.42 32.74 17.45
N GLU A 266 -5.84 32.11 16.35
CA GLU A 266 -7.23 31.84 16.07
C GLU A 266 -7.87 30.93 17.12
N ALA A 267 -7.17 29.86 17.51
CA ALA A 267 -7.69 28.90 18.48
C ALA A 267 -7.82 29.46 19.90
N LEU A 268 -6.91 30.34 20.30
CA LEU A 268 -6.96 31.01 21.61
C LEU A 268 -8.07 32.06 21.69
N SER A 269 -8.50 32.62 20.57
CA SER A 269 -9.59 33.60 20.49
C SER A 269 -10.98 32.96 20.26
N ALA A 270 -11.05 31.68 19.89
CA ALA A 270 -12.29 31.00 19.55
C ALA A 270 -12.86 30.20 20.74
N GLU A 271 -14.18 30.23 20.95
CA GLU A 271 -14.86 29.33 21.92
C GLU A 271 -14.67 27.86 21.56
N THR A 272 -14.71 27.54 20.26
CA THR A 272 -14.53 26.18 19.76
C THR A 272 -13.42 26.18 18.70
N PRO A 273 -12.20 25.73 19.03
CA PRO A 273 -11.09 25.70 18.09
C PRO A 273 -11.34 24.77 16.90
N ILE A 274 -10.89 25.19 15.71
CA ILE A 274 -11.01 24.40 14.47
C ILE A 274 -10.18 23.13 14.59
N GLN A 275 -10.76 21.97 14.22
CA GLN A 275 -10.06 20.71 14.27
C GLN A 275 -9.27 20.45 12.99
N TYR A 276 -7.99 20.08 13.15
CA TYR A 276 -7.08 19.72 12.07
C TYR A 276 -6.65 18.24 12.20
N PRO A 277 -7.52 17.27 11.82
CA PRO A 277 -7.20 15.86 11.96
C PRO A 277 -5.98 15.51 11.09
N ILE A 278 -5.10 14.68 11.65
CA ILE A 278 -3.98 14.13 10.88
C ILE A 278 -4.58 13.14 9.87
N ALA A 279 -4.45 13.45 8.58
CA ALA A 279 -4.91 12.57 7.54
C ALA A 279 -4.18 11.21 7.64
N GLU A 280 -4.94 10.12 7.60
CA GLU A 280 -4.37 8.77 7.55
C GLU A 280 -3.43 8.66 6.34
N ASN A 281 -2.20 8.26 6.60
CA ASN A 281 -1.24 8.07 5.53
C ASN A 281 -1.56 6.78 4.79
N LYS A 282 -2.22 6.88 3.63
CA LYS A 282 -2.61 5.73 2.79
C LYS A 282 -1.48 4.73 2.52
N ARG A 283 -0.22 5.20 2.47
CA ARG A 283 0.94 4.32 2.34
C ARG A 283 1.21 3.54 3.64
N ILE A 284 1.03 4.18 4.79
CA ILE A 284 1.18 3.52 6.10
C ILE A 284 0.04 2.53 6.30
N GLU A 285 -1.19 2.88 5.95
CA GLU A 285 -2.34 1.98 6.03
C GLU A 285 -2.21 0.80 5.05
N ALA A 286 -1.83 1.05 3.82
CA ALA A 286 -1.52 -0.02 2.86
C ALA A 286 -0.33 -0.89 3.33
N TYR A 287 0.69 -0.29 3.96
CA TYR A 287 1.82 -1.01 4.52
C TYR A 287 1.40 -1.81 5.76
N LYS A 288 0.57 -1.25 6.66
CA LYS A 288 -0.01 -1.96 7.83
C LYS A 288 -0.89 -3.12 7.36
N ALA A 289 -1.80 -2.89 6.41
CA ALA A 289 -2.65 -3.93 5.84
C ALA A 289 -1.81 -5.05 5.21
N LYS A 290 -0.80 -4.71 4.41
CA LYS A 290 0.15 -5.66 3.84
C LYS A 290 0.99 -6.38 4.90
N TRP A 291 1.39 -5.70 5.97
CA TRP A 291 2.14 -6.29 7.08
C TRP A 291 1.27 -7.21 7.93
N CYS A 292 0.05 -6.80 8.27
CA CYS A 292 -0.89 -7.64 9.01
C CYS A 292 -1.28 -8.90 8.22
N ALA A 293 -1.54 -8.74 6.90
CA ALA A 293 -1.89 -9.86 6.04
C ALA A 293 -0.73 -10.84 5.76
N SER A 294 0.53 -10.40 5.88
CA SER A 294 1.69 -11.19 5.48
C SER A 294 2.78 -11.36 6.55
N SER A 295 2.54 -10.91 7.79
CA SER A 295 3.51 -11.08 8.88
C SER A 295 3.52 -12.52 9.38
N SER A 296 4.64 -13.23 9.22
CA SER A 296 4.80 -14.58 9.77
C SER A 296 4.69 -14.59 11.30
N LEU A 297 4.19 -15.68 11.88
CA LEU A 297 4.09 -15.83 13.34
C LEU A 297 5.43 -15.64 14.05
N ALA A 298 6.54 -16.06 13.43
CA ALA A 298 7.89 -15.82 13.96
C ALA A 298 8.28 -14.33 14.00
N ARG A 299 7.73 -13.48 13.15
CA ARG A 299 7.90 -12.02 13.24
C ARG A 299 7.02 -11.43 14.32
N GLN A 300 5.80 -11.93 14.47
CA GLN A 300 4.88 -11.53 15.54
C GLN A 300 5.45 -11.90 16.92
N GLU A 301 5.99 -13.11 17.11
CA GLU A 301 6.67 -13.52 18.33
C GLU A 301 7.79 -12.54 18.72
N ARG A 302 8.66 -12.17 17.75
CA ARG A 302 9.71 -11.17 17.99
C ARG A 302 9.16 -9.77 18.28
N GLU A 303 8.05 -9.41 17.70
CA GLU A 303 7.38 -8.13 17.96
C GLU A 303 6.75 -8.14 19.36
N PHE A 304 6.05 -9.21 19.76
CA PHE A 304 5.49 -9.34 21.10
C PHE A 304 6.57 -9.35 22.19
N ALA A 305 7.69 -10.02 21.95
CA ALA A 305 8.84 -9.99 22.87
C ALA A 305 9.42 -8.58 23.10
N ARG A 306 9.25 -7.65 22.14
CA ARG A 306 9.63 -6.23 22.33
C ARG A 306 8.70 -5.46 23.27
N TYR A 307 7.54 -6.05 23.57
CA TYR A 307 6.55 -5.51 24.52
C TYR A 307 6.55 -6.30 25.84
N ASP A 308 7.61 -7.07 26.09
CA ASP A 308 7.74 -7.95 27.26
C ASP A 308 6.60 -9.00 27.36
N LEU A 309 5.99 -9.35 26.21
CA LEU A 309 5.00 -10.41 26.10
C LEU A 309 5.65 -11.64 25.48
N ASP A 310 5.83 -12.69 26.28
CA ASP A 310 6.35 -13.99 25.83
C ASP A 310 5.20 -14.81 25.22
N LEU A 311 5.05 -14.71 23.89
CA LEU A 311 4.04 -15.42 23.13
C LEU A 311 4.70 -16.18 21.98
N SER A 312 4.89 -17.48 22.16
CA SER A 312 5.63 -18.30 21.20
C SER A 312 4.89 -18.50 19.88
N THR A 313 5.64 -18.64 18.77
CA THR A 313 5.11 -19.04 17.45
C THR A 313 4.24 -20.30 17.55
N LYS A 314 4.63 -21.27 18.40
CA LYS A 314 3.88 -22.53 18.61
C LYS A 314 2.52 -22.26 19.23
N THR A 315 2.43 -21.40 20.23
CA THR A 315 1.16 -21.04 20.90
C THR A 315 0.22 -20.35 19.92
N MET A 316 0.70 -19.36 19.17
CA MET A 316 -0.09 -18.65 18.17
C MET A 316 -0.57 -19.57 17.04
N ALA A 317 0.31 -20.47 16.55
CA ALA A 317 -0.06 -21.45 15.53
C ALA A 317 -1.16 -22.39 16.02
N ASN A 318 -1.05 -22.89 17.26
CA ASN A 318 -2.08 -23.74 17.85
C ASN A 318 -3.42 -23.01 18.00
N TRP A 319 -3.43 -21.74 18.36
CA TRP A 319 -4.66 -20.95 18.41
C TRP A 319 -5.32 -20.85 17.04
N ILE A 320 -4.55 -20.52 16.00
CA ILE A 320 -5.07 -20.42 14.62
C ILE A 320 -5.61 -21.78 14.15
N ILE A 321 -4.86 -22.86 14.36
CA ILE A 321 -5.28 -24.23 13.98
C ILE A 321 -6.59 -24.61 14.70
N ASN A 322 -6.67 -24.37 16.00
CA ASN A 322 -7.86 -24.69 16.77
C ASN A 322 -9.06 -23.81 16.37
N CYS A 323 -8.84 -22.53 16.10
CA CYS A 323 -9.89 -21.64 15.57
C CYS A 323 -10.37 -22.10 14.19
N ALA A 324 -9.46 -22.48 13.30
CA ALA A 324 -9.80 -22.99 11.98
C ALA A 324 -10.62 -24.28 12.08
N ASP A 325 -10.13 -25.27 12.83
CA ASP A 325 -10.81 -26.55 12.98
C ASP A 325 -12.19 -26.42 13.65
N ARG A 326 -12.29 -25.59 14.70
CA ARG A 326 -13.49 -25.50 15.53
C ARG A 326 -14.56 -24.55 14.99
N TYR A 327 -14.14 -23.40 14.44
CA TYR A 327 -15.04 -22.31 14.10
C TYR A 327 -15.13 -22.06 12.59
N LEU A 328 -14.01 -22.05 11.87
CA LEU A 328 -14.03 -21.68 10.45
C LEU A 328 -14.39 -22.86 9.53
N LYS A 329 -14.09 -24.09 9.94
CA LYS A 329 -14.36 -25.29 9.13
C LYS A 329 -15.85 -25.47 8.78
N PRO A 330 -16.83 -25.29 9.69
CA PRO A 330 -18.25 -25.36 9.34
C PRO A 330 -18.66 -24.33 8.29
N LEU A 331 -18.15 -23.10 8.41
CA LEU A 331 -18.42 -22.03 7.44
C LEU A 331 -17.79 -22.35 6.07
N TYR A 332 -16.56 -22.87 6.06
CA TYR A 332 -15.88 -23.33 4.85
C TYR A 332 -16.66 -24.45 4.14
N GLN A 333 -17.18 -25.41 4.89
CA GLN A 333 -17.98 -26.51 4.31
C GLN A 333 -19.24 -25.97 3.63
N LEU A 334 -19.93 -25.03 4.27
CA LEU A 334 -21.09 -24.39 3.67
C LEU A 334 -20.73 -23.60 2.41
N MET A 335 -19.60 -22.87 2.44
CA MET A 335 -19.09 -22.19 1.23
C MET A 335 -18.74 -23.19 0.12
N LYS A 336 -18.20 -24.36 0.48
CA LYS A 336 -17.90 -25.42 -0.49
C LYS A 336 -19.18 -25.98 -1.12
N GLU A 337 -20.23 -26.17 -0.35
CA GLU A 337 -21.53 -26.60 -0.86
C GLU A 337 -22.09 -25.57 -1.86
N GLU A 338 -22.06 -24.29 -1.53
CA GLU A 338 -22.49 -23.21 -2.43
C GLU A 338 -21.62 -23.15 -3.71
N LEU A 339 -20.31 -23.37 -3.60
CA LEU A 339 -19.42 -23.41 -4.76
C LEU A 339 -19.78 -24.55 -5.71
N LEU A 340 -20.09 -25.72 -5.18
CA LEU A 340 -20.43 -26.92 -5.98
C LEU A 340 -21.80 -26.83 -6.67
N GLU A 341 -22.68 -25.94 -6.23
CA GLU A 341 -23.93 -25.60 -6.93
C GLU A 341 -23.70 -24.65 -8.13
N SER A 342 -22.55 -23.99 -8.20
CA SER A 342 -22.21 -23.14 -9.35
C SER A 342 -21.91 -23.99 -10.58
N ARG A 343 -22.38 -23.50 -11.74
CA ARG A 343 -22.09 -24.12 -13.04
C ARG A 343 -20.69 -23.76 -13.58
N TYR A 344 -20.05 -22.72 -13.04
CA TYR A 344 -18.80 -22.18 -13.56
C TYR A 344 -17.80 -22.03 -12.40
N ILE A 345 -16.74 -22.83 -12.44
CA ILE A 345 -15.67 -22.82 -11.43
C ILE A 345 -14.32 -22.61 -12.14
N HIS A 346 -13.45 -21.81 -11.54
CA HIS A 346 -12.05 -21.71 -11.90
C HIS A 346 -11.21 -22.55 -10.95
N CYS A 347 -10.15 -23.18 -11.47
CA CYS A 347 -9.23 -23.98 -10.68
C CYS A 347 -7.78 -23.71 -11.07
N ASP A 348 -6.91 -23.68 -10.07
CA ASP A 348 -5.45 -23.56 -10.26
C ASP A 348 -4.74 -24.09 -9.01
N GLU A 349 -3.41 -24.29 -9.03
CA GLU A 349 -2.68 -24.74 -7.87
C GLU A 349 -1.31 -24.10 -7.73
N SER A 350 -0.80 -24.01 -6.52
CA SER A 350 0.52 -23.48 -6.20
C SER A 350 1.28 -24.37 -5.24
N ARG A 351 2.60 -24.39 -5.37
CA ARG A 351 3.48 -25.18 -4.51
C ARG A 351 3.51 -24.63 -3.09
N ILE A 352 3.53 -25.53 -2.10
CA ILE A 352 3.77 -25.26 -0.69
C ILE A 352 4.75 -26.29 -0.16
N GLN A 353 5.57 -25.93 0.81
CA GLN A 353 6.42 -26.88 1.53
C GLN A 353 5.81 -27.16 2.90
N VAL A 354 5.66 -28.44 3.26
CA VAL A 354 5.19 -28.89 4.57
C VAL A 354 6.23 -29.82 5.17
N LEU A 355 6.85 -29.40 6.30
CA LEU A 355 7.97 -30.14 6.89
C LEU A 355 7.55 -31.44 7.58
N GLY A 356 6.37 -31.46 8.18
CA GLY A 356 5.83 -32.58 8.95
C GLY A 356 4.82 -33.41 8.17
N GLU A 357 4.97 -33.55 6.86
CA GLU A 357 4.15 -34.46 6.05
C GLU A 357 4.60 -35.90 6.30
N PRO A 358 3.71 -36.82 6.73
CA PRO A 358 4.07 -38.22 6.96
C PRO A 358 4.66 -38.88 5.70
N ASP A 359 5.68 -39.69 5.88
CA ASP A 359 6.33 -40.48 4.82
C ASP A 359 6.92 -39.67 3.66
N GLN A 360 7.13 -38.36 3.87
CA GLN A 360 7.80 -37.47 2.91
C GLN A 360 9.02 -36.82 3.52
N LYS A 361 10.02 -36.54 2.67
CA LYS A 361 11.14 -35.67 3.06
C LYS A 361 10.63 -34.24 3.19
N GLY A 362 11.12 -33.49 4.20
CA GLY A 362 10.73 -32.09 4.40
C GLY A 362 11.05 -31.14 3.22
N THR A 363 11.80 -31.63 2.22
CA THR A 363 12.06 -30.93 0.94
C THR A 363 11.04 -31.24 -0.15
N THR A 364 10.16 -32.21 0.05
CA THR A 364 9.12 -32.58 -0.90
C THR A 364 8.13 -31.44 -1.06
N GLN A 365 7.71 -31.21 -2.30
CA GLN A 365 6.73 -30.17 -2.62
C GLN A 365 5.31 -30.72 -2.50
N ASN A 366 4.49 -30.03 -1.74
CA ASN A 366 3.06 -30.24 -1.62
C ASN A 366 2.33 -29.12 -2.36
N TRP A 367 1.00 -29.14 -2.39
CA TRP A 367 0.22 -28.27 -3.25
C TRP A 367 -0.93 -27.61 -2.50
N MET A 368 -1.17 -26.36 -2.81
CA MET A 368 -2.33 -25.58 -2.41
C MET A 368 -3.18 -25.38 -3.66
N TRP A 369 -4.29 -26.04 -3.72
CA TRP A 369 -5.29 -25.90 -4.76
C TRP A 369 -6.19 -24.72 -4.45
N VAL A 370 -6.73 -24.09 -5.49
CA VAL A 370 -7.71 -23.01 -5.36
C VAL A 370 -8.88 -23.28 -6.31
N TYR A 371 -10.08 -23.12 -5.80
CA TYR A 371 -11.33 -23.18 -6.55
C TYR A 371 -12.09 -21.90 -6.32
N LEU A 372 -12.62 -21.29 -7.38
CA LEU A 372 -13.33 -20.01 -7.23
C LEU A 372 -14.47 -19.85 -8.24
N THR A 373 -15.45 -19.07 -7.84
CA THR A 373 -16.44 -18.45 -8.71
C THR A 373 -16.08 -17.00 -8.96
N ASP A 374 -16.23 -16.52 -10.18
CA ASP A 374 -15.98 -15.12 -10.54
C ASP A 374 -17.28 -14.30 -10.66
N GLU A 375 -17.14 -13.05 -11.06
CA GLU A 375 -18.27 -12.13 -11.25
C GLU A 375 -19.22 -12.51 -12.39
N PHE A 376 -18.80 -13.42 -13.28
CA PHE A 376 -19.60 -13.87 -14.44
C PHE A 376 -20.34 -15.16 -14.19
N SER A 377 -20.01 -15.89 -13.11
CA SER A 377 -20.54 -17.23 -12.80
C SER A 377 -22.05 -17.24 -12.47
N GLY A 378 -22.65 -16.08 -12.19
CA GLY A 378 -24.01 -15.98 -11.68
C GLY A 378 -24.20 -16.44 -10.24
N SER A 379 -23.10 -16.86 -9.57
CA SER A 379 -23.04 -17.32 -8.17
C SER A 379 -22.30 -16.29 -7.30
N PRO A 380 -22.45 -16.33 -5.98
CA PRO A 380 -21.64 -15.48 -5.09
C PRO A 380 -20.14 -15.66 -5.36
N GLN A 381 -19.40 -14.55 -5.39
CA GLN A 381 -17.95 -14.63 -5.59
C GLN A 381 -17.28 -15.24 -4.37
N MET A 382 -16.55 -16.32 -4.56
CA MET A 382 -15.84 -17.01 -3.48
C MET A 382 -14.54 -17.64 -3.96
N VAL A 383 -13.61 -17.81 -3.03
CA VAL A 383 -12.33 -18.49 -3.24
C VAL A 383 -12.14 -19.51 -2.13
N LEU A 384 -11.95 -20.76 -2.50
CA LEU A 384 -11.66 -21.84 -1.58
C LEU A 384 -10.28 -22.40 -1.86
N PHE A 385 -9.45 -22.44 -0.82
CA PHE A 385 -8.15 -23.11 -0.85
C PHE A 385 -8.27 -24.51 -0.26
N ASP A 386 -7.54 -25.45 -0.85
CA ASP A 386 -7.47 -26.83 -0.38
C ASP A 386 -6.02 -27.31 -0.39
N TYR A 387 -5.57 -27.86 0.75
CA TYR A 387 -4.21 -28.37 0.87
C TYR A 387 -4.15 -29.84 0.48
N GLU A 388 -3.24 -30.14 -0.46
CA GLU A 388 -3.06 -31.49 -0.95
C GLU A 388 -1.59 -31.90 -1.02
N ARG A 389 -1.36 -33.20 -0.81
CA ARG A 389 -0.04 -33.79 -0.71
C ARG A 389 0.72 -33.84 -2.05
N THR A 390 -0.02 -33.93 -3.15
CA THR A 390 0.53 -34.07 -4.51
C THR A 390 -0.20 -33.18 -5.51
N ARG A 391 0.28 -33.13 -6.75
CA ARG A 391 -0.39 -32.50 -7.89
C ARG A 391 -1.27 -33.46 -8.70
N ALA A 392 -1.65 -34.58 -8.13
CA ALA A 392 -2.37 -35.64 -8.87
C ALA A 392 -3.81 -35.22 -9.22
N GLY A 393 -4.28 -35.59 -10.41
CA GLY A 393 -5.60 -35.23 -10.93
C GLY A 393 -6.79 -35.75 -10.10
N TYR A 394 -6.59 -36.75 -9.24
CA TYR A 394 -7.67 -37.21 -8.35
C TYR A 394 -8.04 -36.21 -7.26
N HIS A 395 -7.17 -35.23 -6.94
CA HIS A 395 -7.48 -34.22 -5.93
C HIS A 395 -8.64 -33.29 -6.37
N PRO A 396 -8.61 -32.65 -7.55
CA PRO A 396 -9.77 -31.91 -8.01
C PRO A 396 -11.01 -32.81 -8.22
N VAL A 397 -10.85 -34.06 -8.63
CA VAL A 397 -11.99 -35.02 -8.69
C VAL A 397 -12.61 -35.23 -7.31
N ASN A 398 -11.80 -35.44 -6.28
CA ASN A 398 -12.29 -35.64 -4.90
C ASN A 398 -12.89 -34.34 -4.32
N PHE A 399 -12.34 -33.18 -4.67
CA PHE A 399 -12.85 -31.88 -4.19
C PHE A 399 -14.21 -31.57 -4.79
N LEU A 400 -14.35 -31.70 -6.11
CA LEU A 400 -15.57 -31.42 -6.85
C LEU A 400 -16.65 -32.53 -6.61
N GLY A 401 -16.21 -33.77 -6.45
CA GLY A 401 -17.09 -34.93 -6.22
C GLY A 401 -18.09 -35.14 -7.35
N ASP A 402 -19.09 -35.97 -7.08
CA ASP A 402 -20.17 -36.28 -8.03
C ASP A 402 -21.25 -35.16 -8.10
N ARG A 403 -21.12 -34.12 -7.28
CA ARG A 403 -22.11 -33.03 -7.21
C ARG A 403 -21.87 -31.93 -8.25
N PHE A 404 -20.63 -31.71 -8.66
CA PHE A 404 -20.32 -30.67 -9.60
C PHE A 404 -20.52 -31.15 -11.04
N HIS A 405 -21.42 -30.46 -11.74
CA HIS A 405 -21.67 -30.64 -13.18
C HIS A 405 -21.62 -29.27 -13.86
N GLY A 406 -20.59 -29.00 -14.67
CA GLY A 406 -20.44 -27.69 -15.27
C GLY A 406 -19.07 -27.47 -15.91
N TYR A 407 -18.74 -26.20 -16.09
CA TYR A 407 -17.48 -25.79 -16.69
C TYR A 407 -16.41 -25.53 -15.63
N LEU A 408 -15.22 -26.13 -15.85
CA LEU A 408 -14.03 -25.88 -15.06
C LEU A 408 -12.99 -25.13 -15.89
N THR A 409 -12.77 -23.85 -15.60
CA THR A 409 -11.73 -23.06 -16.26
C THR A 409 -10.40 -23.26 -15.54
N CYS A 410 -9.37 -23.75 -16.26
CA CYS A 410 -8.05 -24.05 -15.69
C CYS A 410 -6.91 -23.81 -16.70
N ASP A 411 -5.68 -24.09 -16.29
CA ASP A 411 -4.53 -24.11 -17.19
C ASP A 411 -4.50 -25.40 -18.05
N GLY A 412 -3.51 -25.50 -18.93
CA GLY A 412 -3.34 -26.67 -19.79
C GLY A 412 -2.64 -27.86 -19.11
N TYR A 413 -2.72 -28.00 -17.79
CA TYR A 413 -2.15 -29.15 -17.10
C TYR A 413 -2.97 -30.42 -17.40
N GLN A 414 -2.29 -31.47 -17.88
CA GLN A 414 -2.92 -32.69 -18.39
C GLN A 414 -3.87 -33.36 -17.38
N ALA A 415 -3.62 -33.25 -16.08
CA ALA A 415 -4.47 -33.82 -15.05
C ALA A 415 -5.91 -33.29 -15.06
N TYR A 416 -6.15 -32.08 -15.55
CA TYR A 416 -7.50 -31.55 -15.69
C TYR A 416 -8.29 -32.14 -16.86
N HIS A 417 -7.62 -32.75 -17.84
CA HIS A 417 -8.27 -33.35 -19.00
C HIS A 417 -8.91 -34.71 -18.73
N SER A 418 -8.71 -35.26 -17.53
CA SER A 418 -9.22 -36.58 -17.12
C SER A 418 -10.15 -36.52 -15.90
N LEU A 419 -10.85 -35.40 -15.73
CA LEU A 419 -11.87 -35.22 -14.69
C LEU A 419 -13.16 -35.95 -15.14
N GLY A 420 -13.88 -36.58 -14.24
CA GLY A 420 -15.04 -37.43 -14.50
C GLY A 420 -16.13 -36.90 -15.45
N GLU A 421 -17.13 -37.73 -15.74
CA GLU A 421 -18.27 -37.34 -16.57
C GLU A 421 -19.02 -36.14 -15.96
N GLY A 422 -19.44 -35.18 -16.80
CA GLY A 422 -20.17 -33.98 -16.37
C GLY A 422 -19.31 -32.74 -16.14
N ILE A 423 -17.97 -32.85 -16.12
CA ILE A 423 -17.05 -31.72 -16.01
C ILE A 423 -16.50 -31.34 -17.37
N ILE A 424 -16.81 -30.12 -17.83
CA ILE A 424 -16.37 -29.59 -19.11
C ILE A 424 -15.20 -28.64 -18.87
N VAL A 425 -13.99 -29.03 -19.32
CA VAL A 425 -12.78 -28.22 -19.10
C VAL A 425 -12.70 -27.07 -20.10
N SER A 426 -12.56 -25.83 -19.63
CA SER A 426 -12.28 -24.64 -20.43
C SER A 426 -10.83 -24.18 -20.23
N GLY A 427 -10.13 -23.87 -21.30
CA GLY A 427 -8.71 -23.51 -21.28
C GLY A 427 -8.46 -22.03 -21.01
N CYS A 428 -7.23 -21.70 -20.62
CA CYS A 428 -6.77 -20.35 -20.33
C CYS A 428 -5.92 -19.78 -21.49
N LEU A 429 -6.43 -18.80 -22.21
CA LEU A 429 -5.71 -18.19 -23.34
C LEU A 429 -4.48 -17.37 -22.88
N THR A 430 -4.44 -16.91 -21.62
CA THR A 430 -3.26 -16.24 -21.04
C THR A 430 -2.03 -17.15 -21.05
N HIS A 431 -2.15 -18.45 -20.86
CA HIS A 431 -1.03 -19.38 -20.89
C HIS A 431 -0.45 -19.51 -22.31
N ALA A 432 -1.28 -19.62 -23.33
CA ALA A 432 -0.84 -19.59 -24.73
C ALA A 432 -0.14 -18.24 -25.05
N ARG A 433 -0.74 -17.13 -24.67
CA ARG A 433 -0.19 -15.79 -24.86
C ARG A 433 1.19 -15.63 -24.20
N ARG A 434 1.39 -16.12 -22.97
CA ARG A 434 2.68 -16.05 -22.27
C ARG A 434 3.81 -16.78 -23.00
N ARG A 435 3.52 -17.91 -23.65
CA ARG A 435 4.52 -18.65 -24.43
C ARG A 435 4.95 -17.85 -25.66
N PHE A 436 4.01 -17.24 -26.38
CA PHE A 436 4.33 -16.35 -27.50
C PHE A 436 5.09 -15.09 -27.03
N ASP A 437 4.74 -14.50 -25.89
CA ASP A 437 5.48 -13.36 -25.33
C ASP A 437 6.91 -13.73 -24.92
N ALA A 438 7.13 -14.93 -24.39
CA ALA A 438 8.46 -15.45 -24.08
C ALA A 438 9.31 -15.59 -25.36
N ALA A 439 8.75 -16.18 -26.44
CA ALA A 439 9.41 -16.28 -27.72
C ALA A 439 9.73 -14.90 -28.31
N LEU A 440 8.78 -13.96 -28.29
CA LEU A 440 8.99 -12.59 -28.74
C LEU A 440 10.04 -11.85 -27.91
N THR A 441 10.04 -12.05 -26.60
CA THR A 441 11.01 -11.40 -25.69
C THR A 441 12.43 -11.90 -25.92
N ALA A 442 12.62 -13.15 -26.26
CA ALA A 442 13.92 -13.69 -26.62
C ALA A 442 14.52 -12.98 -27.84
N LEU A 443 13.68 -12.58 -28.83
CA LEU A 443 14.10 -11.92 -30.05
C LEU A 443 14.35 -10.40 -29.88
N LYS A 444 13.88 -9.75 -28.82
CA LYS A 444 13.99 -8.29 -28.61
C LYS A 444 15.44 -7.76 -28.57
N LYS A 445 16.41 -8.61 -28.30
CA LYS A 445 17.82 -8.20 -28.25
C LYS A 445 18.47 -8.08 -29.65
N ASP A 446 18.00 -8.89 -30.59
CA ASP A 446 18.65 -9.10 -31.88
C ASP A 446 17.87 -8.49 -33.05
N PHE A 447 16.62 -8.08 -32.84
CA PHE A 447 15.68 -7.61 -33.86
C PHE A 447 15.27 -6.16 -33.63
N THR A 448 15.12 -5.39 -34.73
CA THR A 448 14.49 -4.06 -34.72
C THR A 448 12.99 -4.19 -34.46
N LYS A 449 12.33 -3.07 -34.13
CA LYS A 449 10.88 -3.06 -33.89
C LYS A 449 10.07 -3.47 -35.14
N GLU A 450 10.55 -3.14 -36.31
CA GLU A 450 9.95 -3.49 -37.59
C GLU A 450 10.09 -5.00 -37.84
N GLN A 451 11.28 -5.56 -37.69
CA GLN A 451 11.53 -7.00 -37.82
C GLN A 451 10.73 -7.82 -36.81
N LEU A 452 10.55 -7.32 -35.57
CA LEU A 452 9.73 -8.01 -34.56
C LEU A 452 8.29 -8.16 -35.00
N LYS A 453 7.72 -7.18 -35.73
CA LYS A 453 6.32 -7.24 -36.23
C LYS A 453 6.10 -8.35 -37.26
N GLU A 454 7.12 -8.73 -37.98
CA GLU A 454 7.10 -9.78 -39.01
C GLU A 454 7.20 -11.19 -38.43
N THR A 455 7.62 -11.31 -37.15
CA THR A 455 7.76 -12.60 -36.49
C THR A 455 6.41 -13.29 -36.20
N ILE A 456 6.41 -14.61 -36.26
CA ILE A 456 5.24 -15.45 -35.93
C ILE A 456 4.75 -15.13 -34.50
N ALA A 457 5.67 -14.95 -33.55
CA ALA A 457 5.33 -14.63 -32.17
C ALA A 457 4.54 -13.31 -32.06
N TYR A 458 4.95 -12.25 -32.76
CA TYR A 458 4.23 -10.98 -32.75
C TYR A 458 2.87 -11.08 -33.43
N GLN A 459 2.78 -11.80 -34.55
CA GLN A 459 1.52 -12.01 -35.26
C GLN A 459 0.51 -12.80 -34.43
N ALA A 460 0.94 -13.85 -33.71
CA ALA A 460 0.12 -14.58 -32.76
C ALA A 460 -0.37 -13.67 -31.62
N MET A 461 0.56 -12.91 -31.01
CA MET A 461 0.23 -11.96 -29.94
C MET A 461 -0.77 -10.89 -30.40
N SER A 462 -0.67 -10.42 -31.64
CA SER A 462 -1.59 -9.44 -32.21
C SER A 462 -3.01 -10.01 -32.36
N ARG A 463 -3.13 -11.24 -32.92
CA ARG A 463 -4.42 -11.93 -33.07
C ARG A 463 -5.07 -12.24 -31.71
N ILE A 464 -4.30 -12.77 -30.77
CA ILE A 464 -4.78 -12.98 -29.39
C ILE A 464 -5.20 -11.66 -28.77
N GLY A 465 -4.47 -10.57 -29.01
CA GLY A 465 -4.79 -9.24 -28.52
C GLY A 465 -6.14 -8.70 -29.01
N ILE A 466 -6.60 -9.11 -30.21
CA ILE A 466 -7.92 -8.75 -30.73
C ILE A 466 -9.02 -9.41 -29.87
N LEU A 467 -8.86 -10.70 -29.51
CA LEU A 467 -9.81 -11.41 -28.66
C LEU A 467 -9.98 -10.74 -27.30
N TYR A 468 -8.88 -10.34 -26.65
CA TYR A 468 -8.95 -9.60 -25.39
C TYR A 468 -9.60 -8.22 -25.51
N LYS A 469 -9.40 -7.51 -26.63
CA LYS A 469 -10.10 -6.24 -26.89
C LYS A 469 -11.60 -6.41 -27.07
N ILE A 470 -12.02 -7.49 -27.72
CA ILE A 470 -13.44 -7.82 -27.84
C ILE A 470 -14.03 -8.08 -26.46
N GLU A 471 -13.39 -8.89 -25.63
CA GLU A 471 -13.82 -9.18 -24.26
C GLU A 471 -13.92 -7.90 -23.40
N GLU A 472 -12.98 -6.96 -23.55
CA GLU A 472 -13.04 -5.65 -22.88
C GLU A 472 -14.26 -4.82 -23.32
N MET A 473 -14.58 -4.82 -24.60
CA MET A 473 -15.74 -4.09 -25.13
C MET A 473 -17.08 -4.68 -24.67
N ILE A 474 -17.15 -5.99 -24.52
CA ILE A 474 -18.38 -6.69 -24.12
C ILE A 474 -18.47 -6.96 -22.61
N HIS A 475 -17.51 -6.51 -21.82
CA HIS A 475 -17.39 -6.82 -20.39
C HIS A 475 -18.69 -6.57 -19.61
N ASN A 476 -19.35 -5.44 -19.86
CA ASN A 476 -20.56 -5.03 -19.13
C ASN A 476 -21.89 -5.56 -19.75
N LYS A 477 -21.82 -6.40 -20.77
CA LYS A 477 -23.00 -7.00 -21.41
C LYS A 477 -23.51 -8.20 -20.62
N THR A 478 -24.79 -8.56 -20.82
CA THR A 478 -25.34 -9.79 -20.25
C THR A 478 -24.65 -11.04 -20.82
N PRO A 479 -24.72 -12.19 -20.17
CA PRO A 479 -24.15 -13.43 -20.70
C PRO A 479 -24.68 -13.80 -22.09
N GLU A 480 -25.96 -13.58 -22.34
CA GLU A 480 -26.60 -13.83 -23.63
C GLU A 480 -26.03 -12.89 -24.72
N GLU A 481 -25.92 -11.60 -24.41
CA GLU A 481 -25.33 -10.62 -25.31
C GLU A 481 -23.83 -10.91 -25.54
N LYS A 482 -23.09 -11.34 -24.51
CA LYS A 482 -21.68 -11.76 -24.64
C LYS A 482 -21.57 -12.95 -25.59
N TYR A 483 -22.42 -13.95 -25.43
CA TYR A 483 -22.45 -15.11 -26.31
C TYR A 483 -22.67 -14.68 -27.78
N GLU A 484 -23.68 -13.85 -28.05
CA GLU A 484 -23.98 -13.38 -29.42
C GLU A 484 -22.81 -12.60 -30.03
N GLU A 485 -22.21 -11.69 -29.26
CA GLU A 485 -21.08 -10.89 -29.73
C GLU A 485 -19.81 -11.76 -29.95
N ARG A 486 -19.59 -12.77 -29.11
CA ARG A 486 -18.52 -13.74 -29.31
C ARG A 486 -18.71 -14.55 -30.58
N GLN A 487 -19.97 -14.97 -30.91
CA GLN A 487 -20.24 -15.66 -32.18
C GLN A 487 -19.94 -14.75 -33.38
N LYS A 488 -20.28 -13.47 -33.30
CA LYS A 488 -20.09 -12.51 -34.40
C LYS A 488 -18.64 -12.06 -34.58
N GLN A 489 -17.94 -11.81 -33.48
CA GLN A 489 -16.63 -11.14 -33.50
C GLN A 489 -15.48 -12.07 -33.08
N SER A 490 -15.61 -12.81 -31.99
CA SER A 490 -14.50 -13.61 -31.44
C SER A 490 -14.32 -14.92 -32.19
N ARG A 491 -15.41 -15.62 -32.56
CA ARG A 491 -15.34 -16.91 -33.28
C ARG A 491 -14.56 -16.80 -34.59
N PRO A 492 -14.83 -15.86 -35.50
CA PRO A 492 -14.04 -15.73 -36.73
C PRO A 492 -12.54 -15.48 -36.47
N VAL A 493 -12.21 -14.66 -35.46
CA VAL A 493 -10.82 -14.37 -35.10
C VAL A 493 -10.14 -15.59 -34.52
N MET A 494 -10.84 -16.36 -33.68
CA MET A 494 -10.33 -17.58 -33.08
C MET A 494 -10.08 -18.65 -34.14
N ASP A 495 -11.03 -18.87 -35.04
CA ASP A 495 -10.91 -19.85 -36.10
C ASP A 495 -9.76 -19.48 -37.07
N ALA A 496 -9.66 -18.23 -37.48
CA ALA A 496 -8.54 -17.74 -38.27
C ALA A 496 -7.18 -17.83 -37.56
N LEU A 497 -7.15 -17.66 -36.24
CA LEU A 497 -5.93 -17.88 -35.45
C LEU A 497 -5.46 -19.33 -35.53
N PHE A 498 -6.39 -20.28 -35.29
CA PHE A 498 -6.03 -21.70 -35.28
C PHE A 498 -5.71 -22.23 -36.69
N GLU A 499 -6.49 -21.83 -37.72
CA GLU A 499 -6.17 -22.15 -39.10
C GLU A 499 -4.75 -21.68 -39.47
N TRP A 500 -4.42 -20.45 -39.11
CA TRP A 500 -3.08 -19.92 -39.35
C TRP A 500 -2.01 -20.65 -38.54
N LEU A 501 -2.26 -21.01 -37.26
CA LEU A 501 -1.28 -21.76 -36.45
C LEU A 501 -1.00 -23.14 -37.03
N HIS A 502 -2.01 -23.84 -37.56
CA HIS A 502 -1.83 -25.11 -38.27
C HIS A 502 -0.93 -24.96 -39.49
N THR A 503 -1.04 -23.86 -40.28
CA THR A 503 -0.12 -23.62 -41.41
C THR A 503 1.30 -23.29 -40.96
N MET A 504 1.50 -22.81 -39.74
CA MET A 504 2.82 -22.46 -39.21
C MET A 504 3.52 -23.65 -38.52
N GLU A 505 2.80 -24.70 -38.11
CA GLU A 505 3.34 -25.83 -37.34
C GLU A 505 4.53 -26.50 -38.03
N ASP A 506 4.42 -26.76 -39.33
CA ASP A 506 5.49 -27.42 -40.10
C ASP A 506 6.66 -26.49 -40.50
N SER A 507 6.47 -25.16 -40.31
CA SER A 507 7.45 -24.16 -40.69
C SER A 507 8.46 -23.80 -39.57
N VAL A 508 8.26 -24.36 -38.36
CA VAL A 508 9.06 -24.03 -37.18
C VAL A 508 9.74 -25.25 -36.56
N ASP A 509 10.90 -25.05 -35.96
CA ASP A 509 11.51 -26.10 -35.13
C ASP A 509 10.72 -26.28 -33.83
N ARG A 510 10.20 -27.49 -33.62
CA ARG A 510 9.39 -27.87 -32.45
C ARG A 510 10.12 -27.71 -31.11
N SER A 511 11.47 -27.75 -31.11
CA SER A 511 12.29 -27.55 -29.92
C SER A 511 12.54 -26.08 -29.59
N SER A 512 12.19 -25.17 -30.48
CA SER A 512 12.32 -23.72 -30.29
C SER A 512 11.18 -23.17 -29.37
N LEU A 513 11.42 -21.96 -28.78
CA LEU A 513 10.39 -21.29 -27.98
C LEU A 513 9.11 -21.00 -28.76
N ILE A 514 9.24 -20.72 -30.06
CA ILE A 514 8.06 -20.48 -30.93
C ILE A 514 7.36 -21.78 -31.26
N GLY A 515 8.11 -22.87 -31.52
CA GLY A 515 7.55 -24.20 -31.73
C GLY A 515 6.79 -24.72 -30.51
N ASP A 516 7.37 -24.58 -29.31
CA ASP A 516 6.68 -24.91 -28.05
C ASP A 516 5.37 -24.09 -27.88
N ALA A 517 5.38 -22.78 -28.21
CA ALA A 517 4.20 -21.94 -28.13
C ALA A 517 3.09 -22.37 -29.08
N ILE A 518 3.43 -22.72 -30.33
CA ILE A 518 2.48 -23.21 -31.33
C ILE A 518 1.91 -24.54 -30.92
N LEU A 519 2.76 -25.54 -30.62
CA LEU A 519 2.34 -26.89 -30.22
C LEU A 519 1.43 -26.86 -28.99
N TYR A 520 1.82 -26.10 -27.96
CA TYR A 520 0.98 -25.92 -26.78
C TYR A 520 -0.41 -25.38 -27.15
N THR A 521 -0.46 -24.34 -27.97
CA THR A 521 -1.71 -23.68 -28.33
C THR A 521 -2.61 -24.62 -29.15
N LEU A 522 -2.05 -25.33 -30.12
CA LEU A 522 -2.78 -26.31 -30.92
C LEU A 522 -3.29 -27.49 -30.08
N ASN A 523 -2.48 -28.02 -29.17
CA ASN A 523 -2.89 -29.10 -28.25
C ASN A 523 -4.04 -28.67 -27.30
N GLN A 524 -4.18 -27.36 -27.08
CA GLN A 524 -5.24 -26.79 -26.25
C GLN A 524 -6.43 -26.24 -27.07
N GLU A 525 -6.44 -26.38 -28.38
CA GLU A 525 -7.46 -25.78 -29.26
C GLU A 525 -8.89 -26.02 -28.81
N ALA A 526 -9.26 -27.28 -28.56
CA ALA A 526 -10.61 -27.67 -28.15
C ALA A 526 -11.01 -26.99 -26.83
N TYR A 527 -10.08 -26.86 -25.88
CA TYR A 527 -10.33 -26.23 -24.57
C TYR A 527 -10.37 -24.72 -24.67
N LEU A 528 -9.49 -24.11 -25.47
CA LEU A 528 -9.42 -22.66 -25.67
C LEU A 528 -10.63 -22.10 -26.41
N LYS A 529 -11.27 -22.89 -27.30
CA LYS A 529 -12.48 -22.48 -28.01
C LYS A 529 -13.74 -22.53 -27.14
N ARG A 530 -13.73 -23.23 -26.00
CA ARG A 530 -14.92 -23.43 -25.17
C ARG A 530 -15.49 -22.16 -24.56
N TYR A 531 -14.67 -21.12 -24.30
CA TYR A 531 -15.21 -19.86 -23.79
C TYR A 531 -16.22 -19.20 -24.76
N LEU A 532 -16.23 -19.63 -26.03
CA LEU A 532 -17.20 -19.18 -27.02
C LEU A 532 -18.57 -19.86 -26.89
N GLU A 533 -18.68 -20.92 -26.09
CA GLU A 533 -19.90 -21.71 -25.96
C GLU A 533 -20.92 -21.08 -25.00
N ASP A 534 -20.46 -20.27 -24.05
CA ASP A 534 -21.31 -19.64 -23.04
C ASP A 534 -20.76 -18.28 -22.61
N GLY A 535 -21.65 -17.28 -22.47
CA GLY A 535 -21.28 -15.91 -22.10
C GLY A 535 -20.78 -15.75 -20.65
N HIS A 536 -21.04 -16.72 -19.78
CA HIS A 536 -20.52 -16.74 -18.40
C HIS A 536 -19.05 -17.17 -18.34
N LEU A 537 -18.55 -17.88 -19.35
CA LEU A 537 -17.17 -18.37 -19.35
C LEU A 537 -16.19 -17.21 -19.52
N SER A 538 -15.09 -17.28 -18.79
CA SER A 538 -13.97 -16.37 -18.94
C SER A 538 -12.99 -16.86 -20.01
N ILE A 539 -12.40 -15.93 -20.80
CA ILE A 539 -11.36 -16.25 -21.79
C ILE A 539 -10.06 -16.75 -21.15
N ASP A 540 -9.89 -16.49 -19.86
CA ASP A 540 -8.69 -16.88 -19.13
C ASP A 540 -8.97 -17.24 -17.65
N ASN A 541 -7.92 -17.76 -16.99
CA ASN A 541 -7.95 -18.17 -15.58
C ASN A 541 -7.29 -17.14 -14.64
N ASN A 542 -7.25 -15.87 -15.03
CA ASN A 542 -6.56 -14.83 -14.26
C ASN A 542 -7.18 -14.60 -12.86
N GLY A 543 -8.44 -14.96 -12.64
CA GLY A 543 -9.10 -14.94 -11.33
C GLY A 543 -8.37 -15.84 -10.32
N ALA A 544 -8.18 -17.12 -10.68
CA ALA A 544 -7.48 -18.10 -9.85
C ALA A 544 -6.00 -17.71 -9.64
N GLU A 545 -5.32 -17.25 -10.69
CA GLU A 545 -3.93 -16.77 -10.57
C GLU A 545 -3.81 -15.59 -9.61
N ARG A 546 -4.77 -14.65 -9.59
CA ARG A 546 -4.79 -13.52 -8.64
C ARG A 546 -4.98 -13.99 -7.20
N ALA A 547 -5.88 -14.94 -6.95
CA ALA A 547 -6.09 -15.54 -5.64
C ALA A 547 -4.81 -16.23 -5.13
N LEU A 548 -4.19 -17.05 -5.98
CA LEU A 548 -2.91 -17.70 -5.66
C LEU A 548 -1.76 -16.71 -5.45
N LYS A 549 -1.77 -15.54 -6.08
CA LYS A 549 -0.73 -14.53 -5.90
C LYS A 549 -0.66 -14.04 -4.46
N ASN A 550 -1.79 -13.82 -3.79
CA ASN A 550 -1.83 -13.41 -2.40
C ASN A 550 -1.25 -14.51 -1.48
N PHE A 551 -1.61 -15.76 -1.73
CA PHE A 551 -1.02 -16.92 -1.06
C PHE A 551 0.50 -17.01 -1.31
N ALA A 552 0.96 -16.85 -2.55
CA ALA A 552 2.38 -16.89 -2.91
C ALA A 552 3.21 -15.76 -2.26
N VAL A 553 2.62 -14.56 -2.09
CA VAL A 553 3.23 -13.46 -1.34
C VAL A 553 3.35 -13.82 0.15
N GLY A 554 2.31 -14.39 0.74
CA GLY A 554 2.33 -14.93 2.10
C GLY A 554 3.43 -15.98 2.27
N ARG A 555 3.52 -16.95 1.35
CA ARG A 555 4.56 -17.99 1.33
C ARG A 555 5.97 -17.43 1.36
N ARG A 556 6.27 -16.33 0.68
CA ARG A 556 7.58 -15.65 0.74
C ARG A 556 7.93 -15.11 2.13
N ASN A 557 6.94 -14.90 2.99
CA ASN A 557 7.14 -14.41 4.34
C ASN A 557 7.30 -15.54 5.38
N TRP A 558 6.52 -16.61 5.28
CA TRP A 558 6.55 -17.73 6.23
C TRP A 558 7.27 -18.97 5.70
N LEU A 559 7.61 -19.05 4.42
CA LEU A 559 8.42 -20.03 3.69
C LEU A 559 7.83 -21.44 3.63
N PHE A 560 7.39 -22.02 4.74
CA PHE A 560 6.87 -23.38 4.87
C PHE A 560 5.83 -23.50 5.99
N ALA A 561 4.98 -24.50 5.93
CA ALA A 561 4.15 -24.94 7.04
C ALA A 561 4.88 -26.06 7.82
N LYS A 562 4.81 -25.99 9.17
CA LYS A 562 5.46 -27.02 10.01
C LYS A 562 4.70 -28.34 10.05
N SER A 563 3.40 -28.34 9.80
CA SER A 563 2.53 -29.52 9.89
C SER A 563 1.40 -29.48 8.87
N VAL A 564 0.84 -30.63 8.56
CA VAL A 564 -0.35 -30.81 7.72
C VAL A 564 -1.54 -30.00 8.27
N ARG A 565 -1.81 -30.09 9.58
CA ARG A 565 -2.87 -29.30 10.23
C ARG A 565 -2.66 -27.79 10.05
N GLY A 566 -1.40 -27.33 10.11
CA GLY A 566 -1.07 -25.93 9.88
C GLY A 566 -1.30 -25.50 8.43
N ALA A 567 -1.01 -26.36 7.45
CA ALA A 567 -1.31 -26.13 6.04
C ALA A 567 -2.82 -26.08 5.79
N GLY A 568 -3.58 -27.03 6.34
CA GLY A 568 -5.04 -27.04 6.26
C GLY A 568 -5.68 -25.82 6.94
N ALA A 569 -5.20 -25.42 8.12
CA ALA A 569 -5.67 -24.20 8.78
C ALA A 569 -5.38 -22.95 7.94
N SER A 570 -4.23 -22.91 7.25
CA SER A 570 -3.91 -21.82 6.32
C SER A 570 -4.88 -21.80 5.15
N ALA A 571 -5.21 -22.93 4.56
CA ALA A 571 -6.21 -23.05 3.50
C ALA A 571 -7.57 -22.47 3.94
N LEU A 572 -8.07 -22.86 5.12
CA LEU A 572 -9.33 -22.34 5.67
C LEU A 572 -9.28 -20.81 5.89
N VAL A 573 -8.22 -20.29 6.50
CA VAL A 573 -8.08 -18.85 6.77
C VAL A 573 -8.00 -18.06 5.46
N TYR A 574 -7.19 -18.52 4.50
CA TYR A 574 -7.12 -17.85 3.18
C TYR A 574 -8.46 -17.89 2.46
N SER A 575 -9.19 -19.00 2.50
CA SER A 575 -10.53 -19.12 1.90
C SER A 575 -11.48 -18.04 2.44
N ILE A 576 -11.56 -17.91 3.75
CA ILE A 576 -12.43 -16.93 4.41
C ILE A 576 -11.98 -15.49 4.11
N THR A 577 -10.67 -15.22 4.19
CA THR A 577 -10.16 -13.84 4.01
C THR A 577 -10.20 -13.37 2.56
N GLU A 578 -9.85 -14.22 1.60
CA GLU A 578 -9.88 -13.86 0.17
C GLU A 578 -11.33 -13.71 -0.32
N THR A 579 -12.24 -14.61 0.12
CA THR A 579 -13.67 -14.45 -0.17
C THR A 579 -14.24 -13.18 0.43
N ALA A 580 -13.84 -12.82 1.65
CA ALA A 580 -14.25 -11.55 2.25
C ALA A 580 -13.80 -10.34 1.43
N LEU A 581 -12.57 -10.37 0.89
CA LEU A 581 -12.05 -9.31 0.01
C LEU A 581 -12.84 -9.20 -1.30
N LEU A 582 -13.19 -10.33 -1.93
CA LEU A 582 -14.01 -10.36 -3.15
C LEU A 582 -15.40 -9.75 -2.91
N ASN A 583 -15.97 -9.95 -1.72
CA ASN A 583 -17.27 -9.40 -1.34
C ASN A 583 -17.17 -8.02 -0.67
N HIS A 584 -16.09 -7.29 -0.93
CA HIS A 584 -15.89 -5.93 -0.43
C HIS A 584 -15.96 -5.79 1.10
N LEU A 585 -15.56 -6.82 1.83
CA LEU A 585 -15.46 -6.77 3.28
C LEU A 585 -14.05 -6.34 3.73
N LYS A 586 -13.95 -5.88 4.97
CA LYS A 586 -12.69 -5.65 5.68
C LYS A 586 -12.32 -6.94 6.41
N PRO A 587 -11.30 -7.72 5.99
CA PRO A 587 -11.06 -9.06 6.52
C PRO A 587 -10.91 -9.11 8.04
N TYR A 588 -10.23 -8.12 8.63
CA TYR A 588 -10.06 -8.07 10.09
C TYR A 588 -11.39 -7.88 10.83
N ALA A 589 -12.20 -6.92 10.41
CA ALA A 589 -13.49 -6.65 11.03
C ALA A 589 -14.45 -7.83 10.85
N TYR A 590 -14.46 -8.41 9.66
CA TYR A 590 -15.27 -9.59 9.34
C TYR A 590 -14.85 -10.81 10.16
N LEU A 591 -13.55 -11.15 10.20
CA LEU A 591 -13.06 -12.28 11.02
C LEU A 591 -13.38 -12.09 12.51
N THR A 592 -13.21 -10.87 13.04
CA THR A 592 -13.56 -10.57 14.43
C THR A 592 -15.05 -10.82 14.68
N TYR A 593 -15.91 -10.32 13.80
CA TYR A 593 -17.36 -10.49 13.91
C TYR A 593 -17.77 -11.96 13.85
N ILE A 594 -17.33 -12.70 12.82
CA ILE A 594 -17.75 -14.11 12.67
C ILE A 594 -17.23 -14.99 13.80
N LEU A 595 -16.01 -14.76 14.32
CA LEU A 595 -15.49 -15.53 15.45
C LEU A 595 -16.26 -15.26 16.73
N ASP A 596 -16.70 -14.02 16.97
CA ASP A 596 -17.55 -13.67 18.11
C ASP A 596 -18.93 -14.34 17.99
N GLU A 597 -19.55 -14.32 16.81
CA GLU A 597 -20.84 -14.97 16.58
C GLU A 597 -20.74 -16.50 16.65
N LEU A 598 -19.75 -17.10 15.99
CA LEU A 598 -19.53 -18.56 16.03
C LEU A 598 -19.27 -19.09 17.44
N ARG A 599 -18.57 -18.30 18.27
CA ARG A 599 -18.37 -18.62 19.68
C ARG A 599 -19.71 -18.68 20.46
N LYS A 600 -20.67 -17.80 20.15
CA LYS A 600 -21.99 -17.76 20.78
C LYS A 600 -22.88 -18.94 20.34
N MET A 601 -22.71 -19.42 19.11
CA MET A 601 -23.50 -20.52 18.54
C MET A 601 -23.17 -21.89 19.15
N GLY A 602 -22.05 -22.02 19.86
CA GLY A 602 -21.63 -23.28 20.50
C GLY A 602 -21.02 -24.29 19.54
N ALA A 603 -21.08 -25.59 19.90
CA ALA A 603 -20.38 -26.66 19.19
C ALA A 603 -21.07 -27.13 17.90
N PHE A 604 -22.37 -26.92 17.77
CA PHE A 604 -23.19 -27.37 16.64
C PHE A 604 -24.06 -26.23 16.11
N PRO A 605 -23.47 -25.28 15.37
CA PRO A 605 -24.22 -24.18 14.80
C PRO A 605 -25.23 -24.67 13.76
N LYS A 606 -26.43 -24.07 13.76
CA LYS A 606 -27.44 -24.41 12.75
C LYS A 606 -27.07 -23.79 11.41
N GLU A 607 -27.29 -24.49 10.33
CA GLU A 607 -26.99 -24.02 8.96
C GLU A 607 -27.62 -22.65 8.68
N LYS A 608 -28.89 -22.42 9.07
CA LYS A 608 -29.56 -21.10 8.91
C LYS A 608 -28.81 -19.96 9.60
N GLU A 609 -28.13 -20.20 10.71
CA GLU A 609 -27.36 -19.19 11.43
C GLU A 609 -26.01 -18.98 10.78
N LEU A 610 -25.37 -20.06 10.27
CA LEU A 610 -24.13 -19.96 9.52
C LEU A 610 -24.29 -19.20 8.20
N LYS A 611 -25.42 -19.38 7.49
CA LYS A 611 -25.73 -18.64 6.24
C LYS A 611 -25.71 -17.12 6.44
N LYS A 612 -26.06 -16.61 7.61
CA LYS A 612 -25.98 -15.18 7.96
C LYS A 612 -24.54 -14.67 8.07
N LEU A 613 -23.58 -15.55 8.28
CA LEU A 613 -22.18 -15.22 8.45
C LEU A 613 -21.39 -15.32 7.14
N LEU A 614 -21.99 -15.82 6.05
CA LEU A 614 -21.32 -15.93 4.75
C LEU A 614 -20.88 -14.55 4.25
N PRO A 615 -19.72 -14.45 3.55
CA PRO A 615 -19.16 -13.15 3.13
C PRO A 615 -20.08 -12.30 2.25
N TRP A 616 -21.04 -12.90 1.55
CA TRP A 616 -22.03 -12.23 0.71
C TRP A 616 -23.36 -11.97 1.40
N SER A 617 -23.51 -12.38 2.67
CA SER A 617 -24.75 -12.20 3.42
C SER A 617 -25.08 -10.70 3.64
N GLU A 618 -26.34 -10.35 3.45
CA GLU A 618 -26.85 -9.01 3.76
C GLU A 618 -26.94 -8.74 5.26
N ASP A 619 -27.00 -9.79 6.08
CA ASP A 619 -27.08 -9.71 7.54
C ASP A 619 -25.77 -9.22 8.19
N LEU A 620 -24.67 -9.10 7.44
CA LEU A 620 -23.39 -8.65 7.97
C LEU A 620 -23.42 -7.16 8.36
N PRO A 621 -22.85 -6.80 9.54
CA PRO A 621 -22.78 -5.42 9.98
C PRO A 621 -22.08 -4.49 8.99
N GLU A 622 -22.57 -3.25 8.87
CA GLU A 622 -22.01 -2.25 7.94
C GLU A 622 -20.51 -1.96 8.19
N TYR A 623 -20.07 -2.01 9.45
CA TYR A 623 -18.65 -1.79 9.75
C TYR A 623 -17.71 -2.85 9.17
N CYS A 624 -18.24 -4.03 8.83
CA CYS A 624 -17.49 -5.08 8.11
C CYS A 624 -17.29 -4.74 6.63
N ARG A 625 -18.09 -3.84 6.05
CA ARG A 625 -18.05 -3.50 4.62
C ARG A 625 -17.05 -2.39 4.33
N THR A 626 -16.41 -2.43 3.17
CA THR A 626 -15.59 -1.33 2.67
C THR A 626 -16.49 -0.27 2.04
N LYS A 627 -16.22 1.01 2.32
CA LYS A 627 -16.91 2.09 1.58
C LYS A 627 -16.46 2.04 0.12
N LEU A 628 -17.32 1.61 -0.77
CA LEU A 628 -17.09 1.74 -2.20
C LEU A 628 -16.94 3.23 -2.50
N LYS A 629 -15.85 3.61 -3.11
CA LYS A 629 -15.73 4.96 -3.69
C LYS A 629 -16.69 5.03 -4.86
N LYS A 630 -17.72 5.87 -4.73
CA LYS A 630 -18.54 6.30 -5.87
C LYS A 630 -17.68 6.99 -6.92
#